data_b25f932b1cd8e9a80dc3137d46a219b3
#
_entry.id   b25f932b1cd8e9a80dc3137d46a219b3
#
_cell.length_a   1.000
_cell.length_b   1.000
_cell.length_c   1.000
_cell.angle_alpha   90.00
_cell.angle_beta   90.00
_cell.angle_gamma   90.00
#
_symmetry.space_group_name_H-M   'P 1'
#
loop_
_entity.id
_entity.type
_entity.pdbx_description
1 polymer ?
#
loop_
_entity_poly.entity_id
_entity_poly.type
_entity_poly.pdbx_seq_one_letter_code
_entity_poly.pdbx_strand_id
1 'polypeptide(L)'
;MRKRAAVLVLSLLILCVAPMQAFALGTNQVTNLEIGPLWVSITEFTNSFEISGSGLAQFDTSLYARSNINKVVINASIQQYINGSWQAVNSWTSTTYSNSGYLNQKWYVMSGYYYRLVSTGAVYQDDVLVEQTSYTGSSYWY
;
A
#
# COMPACT_ATOMS: atom_id res chain seq x y z
N MET A 1 -4.40 60.00 54.81
CA MET A 1 -3.40 59.81 53.74
C MET A 1 -2.97 58.36 53.45
N ARG A 2 -3.78 57.30 53.75
CA ARG A 2 -3.39 55.88 53.56
C ARG A 2 -4.12 55.15 52.41
N LYS A 3 -5.02 55.82 51.72
CA LYS A 3 -5.84 55.22 50.67
C LYS A 3 -5.34 55.52 49.25
N ARG A 4 -4.36 56.36 49.03
CA ARG A 4 -3.82 56.72 47.72
C ARG A 4 -2.62 55.89 47.27
N ALA A 5 -1.92 55.27 48.23
CA ALA A 5 -0.74 54.43 47.93
C ALA A 5 -1.11 53.00 47.39
N ALA A 6 -2.30 52.48 47.74
CA ALA A 6 -2.74 51.15 47.33
C ALA A 6 -3.17 51.07 45.84
N VAL A 7 -3.59 52.20 45.25
CA VAL A 7 -4.06 52.23 43.84
C VAL A 7 -2.90 52.25 42.85
N LEU A 8 -1.75 52.86 43.27
CA LEU A 8 -0.57 52.94 42.40
C LEU A 8 0.22 51.61 42.29
N VAL A 9 0.13 50.78 43.32
CA VAL A 9 0.78 49.42 43.27
C VAL A 9 0.02 48.42 42.39
N LEU A 10 -1.31 48.56 42.30
CA LEU A 10 -2.14 47.69 41.49
C LEU A 10 -2.07 48.00 39.97
N SER A 11 -1.71 49.28 39.62
CA SER A 11 -1.57 49.65 38.20
C SER A 11 -0.24 49.24 37.56
N LEU A 12 0.78 48.90 38.37
CA LEU A 12 2.11 48.51 37.88
C LEU A 12 2.21 46.99 37.59
N LEU A 13 1.24 46.20 38.06
CA LEU A 13 1.24 44.72 37.87
C LEU A 13 0.59 44.25 36.58
N ILE A 14 -0.02 45.14 35.80
CA ILE A 14 -0.79 44.78 34.58
C ILE A 14 0.07 44.91 33.29
N LEU A 15 1.31 45.39 33.38
CA LEU A 15 2.11 45.71 32.19
C LEU A 15 3.16 44.68 31.78
N CYS A 16 3.09 43.46 32.28
CA CYS A 16 4.05 42.40 31.93
C CYS A 16 3.40 41.13 31.34
N VAL A 17 2.27 41.24 30.63
CA VAL A 17 1.81 40.14 29.78
C VAL A 17 2.22 40.48 28.35
N ALA A 18 3.49 40.23 28.02
CA ALA A 18 3.92 40.20 26.63
C ALA A 18 3.26 39.01 25.95
N PRO A 19 2.60 39.19 24.78
CA PRO A 19 2.09 38.04 24.02
C PRO A 19 3.29 37.21 23.56
N MET A 20 3.45 36.02 24.12
CA MET A 20 4.32 34.98 23.53
C MET A 20 3.79 34.70 22.13
N GLN A 21 4.44 35.20 21.11
CA GLN A 21 4.23 34.75 19.76
C GLN A 21 4.74 33.30 19.69
N ALA A 22 3.80 32.37 19.63
CA ALA A 22 4.11 31.01 19.30
C ALA A 22 4.65 31.00 17.86
N PHE A 23 5.97 30.84 17.72
CA PHE A 23 6.54 30.46 16.45
C PHE A 23 6.00 29.07 16.12
N ALA A 24 5.07 28.98 15.19
CA ALA A 24 4.72 27.71 14.56
C ALA A 24 6.00 27.22 13.87
N LEU A 25 6.67 26.23 14.49
CA LEU A 25 7.65 25.44 13.77
C LEU A 25 6.90 24.80 12.60
N GLY A 26 7.20 25.27 11.40
CA GLY A 26 6.75 24.62 10.19
C GLY A 26 7.24 23.17 10.23
N THR A 27 6.31 22.25 10.43
CA THR A 27 6.58 20.83 10.21
C THR A 27 6.92 20.71 8.73
N ASN A 28 8.21 20.51 8.43
CA ASN A 28 8.61 20.04 7.12
C ASN A 28 7.91 18.70 6.91
N GLN A 29 6.83 18.72 6.17
CA GLN A 29 6.23 17.51 5.64
C GLN A 29 7.29 16.90 4.70
N VAL A 30 8.00 15.91 5.21
CA VAL A 30 8.79 15.03 4.34
C VAL A 30 7.74 14.26 3.55
N THR A 31 7.43 14.74 2.36
CA THR A 31 6.72 13.94 1.37
C THR A 31 7.64 12.77 1.06
N ASN A 32 7.35 11.60 1.64
CA ASN A 32 7.92 10.36 1.16
C ASN A 32 7.47 10.23 -0.30
N LEU A 33 8.37 10.56 -1.21
CA LEU A 33 8.24 10.16 -2.60
C LEU A 33 8.34 8.64 -2.59
N GLU A 34 7.22 7.95 -2.67
CA GLU A 34 7.21 6.54 -3.00
C GLU A 34 7.82 6.42 -4.41
N ILE A 35 9.09 6.03 -4.44
CA ILE A 35 9.75 5.68 -5.70
C ILE A 35 9.12 4.33 -6.09
N GLY A 36 8.15 4.40 -6.99
CA GLY A 36 7.57 3.20 -7.60
C GLY A 36 8.66 2.39 -8.35
N PRO A 37 8.39 1.13 -8.67
CA PRO A 37 9.35 0.31 -9.41
C PRO A 37 9.76 1.01 -10.72
N LEU A 38 11.05 1.04 -11.00
CA LEU A 38 11.60 1.59 -12.26
C LEU A 38 11.44 0.55 -13.37
N TRP A 39 10.21 0.33 -13.83
CA TRP A 39 9.95 -0.59 -14.94
C TRP A 39 10.34 0.03 -16.29
N VAL A 40 10.92 -0.79 -17.16
CA VAL A 40 11.30 -0.41 -18.52
C VAL A 40 10.26 -0.86 -19.54
N SER A 41 9.76 -2.08 -19.41
CA SER A 41 8.82 -2.72 -20.34
C SER A 41 7.43 -2.86 -19.76
N ILE A 42 7.30 -3.11 -18.46
CA ILE A 42 6.04 -3.08 -17.73
C ILE A 42 5.60 -1.63 -17.58
N THR A 43 4.34 -1.33 -17.88
CA THR A 43 3.77 0.00 -17.73
C THR A 43 2.83 0.10 -16.53
N GLU A 44 2.21 -1.02 -16.14
CA GLU A 44 1.30 -1.10 -15.00
C GLU A 44 1.25 -2.54 -14.46
N PHE A 45 1.22 -2.68 -13.14
CA PHE A 45 0.96 -3.94 -12.45
C PHE A 45 0.08 -3.65 -11.24
N THR A 46 -1.21 -3.95 -11.35
CA THR A 46 -2.20 -3.68 -10.32
C THR A 46 -2.69 -4.96 -9.67
N ASN A 47 -2.97 -4.87 -8.38
CA ASN A 47 -3.40 -6.00 -7.57
C ASN A 47 -4.46 -5.53 -6.57
N SER A 48 -5.55 -6.28 -6.45
CA SER A 48 -6.54 -6.13 -5.39
C SER A 48 -6.79 -7.46 -4.70
N PHE A 49 -7.11 -7.41 -3.42
CA PHE A 49 -7.46 -8.60 -2.64
C PHE A 49 -8.44 -8.22 -1.53
N GLU A 50 -9.49 -8.99 -1.41
CA GLU A 50 -10.50 -8.83 -0.36
C GLU A 50 -11.02 -10.18 0.11
N ILE A 51 -11.54 -10.22 1.35
CA ILE A 51 -12.24 -11.38 1.90
C ILE A 51 -13.59 -10.90 2.40
N SER A 52 -14.67 -11.49 1.90
CA SER A 52 -16.04 -11.21 2.34
C SER A 52 -16.30 -11.79 3.74
N GLY A 53 -17.35 -11.32 4.41
CA GLY A 53 -17.78 -11.87 5.70
C GLY A 53 -18.20 -13.35 5.65
N SER A 54 -18.40 -13.93 4.45
CA SER A 54 -18.67 -15.37 4.27
C SER A 54 -17.41 -16.21 3.99
N GLY A 55 -16.22 -15.61 4.02
CA GLY A 55 -14.95 -16.29 3.77
C GLY A 55 -14.62 -16.45 2.27
N LEU A 56 -15.35 -15.80 1.39
CA LEU A 56 -14.99 -15.78 -0.02
C LEU A 56 -13.87 -14.75 -0.25
N ALA A 57 -12.65 -15.23 -0.42
CA ALA A 57 -11.51 -14.45 -0.85
C ALA A 57 -11.57 -14.25 -2.38
N GLN A 58 -11.38 -13.02 -2.82
CA GLN A 58 -11.36 -12.65 -4.23
C GLN A 58 -10.14 -11.78 -4.50
N PHE A 59 -9.51 -11.97 -5.66
CA PHE A 59 -8.45 -11.09 -6.12
C PHE A 59 -8.55 -10.82 -7.61
N ASP A 60 -8.02 -9.66 -7.99
CA ASP A 60 -7.80 -9.22 -9.36
C ASP A 60 -6.36 -8.77 -9.51
N THR A 61 -5.68 -9.31 -10.52
CA THR A 61 -4.32 -8.93 -10.90
C THR A 61 -4.31 -8.60 -12.38
N SER A 62 -3.79 -7.43 -12.75
CA SER A 62 -3.60 -7.06 -14.14
C SER A 62 -2.19 -6.54 -14.39
N LEU A 63 -1.67 -6.83 -15.59
CA LEU A 63 -0.38 -6.38 -16.05
C LEU A 63 -0.51 -5.83 -17.45
N TYR A 64 0.03 -4.62 -17.66
CA TYR A 64 0.16 -3.96 -18.94
C TYR A 64 1.63 -3.69 -19.25
N ALA A 65 2.00 -3.83 -20.51
CA ALA A 65 3.36 -3.65 -20.97
C ALA A 65 3.40 -2.85 -22.29
N ARG A 66 4.59 -2.45 -22.69
CA ARG A 66 4.82 -1.75 -23.96
C ARG A 66 4.47 -2.65 -25.15
N SER A 67 4.21 -2.02 -26.30
CA SER A 67 3.72 -2.69 -27.52
C SER A 67 4.71 -3.69 -28.14
N ASN A 68 5.99 -3.67 -27.77
CA ASN A 68 6.97 -4.66 -28.21
C ASN A 68 6.90 -5.98 -27.43
N ILE A 69 6.12 -6.04 -26.35
CA ILE A 69 5.86 -7.26 -25.60
C ILE A 69 4.74 -8.07 -26.29
N ASN A 70 4.94 -9.36 -26.41
CA ASN A 70 3.99 -10.26 -27.07
C ASN A 70 3.52 -11.45 -26.21
N LYS A 71 4.01 -11.57 -24.96
CA LYS A 71 3.52 -12.55 -24.01
C LYS A 71 3.62 -12.01 -22.57
N VAL A 72 2.56 -12.21 -21.80
CA VAL A 72 2.45 -11.89 -20.38
C VAL A 72 2.13 -13.17 -19.60
N VAL A 73 2.83 -13.39 -18.49
CA VAL A 73 2.54 -14.48 -17.54
C VAL A 73 2.31 -13.85 -16.17
N ILE A 74 1.15 -14.15 -15.57
CA ILE A 74 0.81 -13.76 -14.21
C ILE A 74 0.66 -15.01 -13.36
N ASN A 75 1.37 -15.08 -12.23
CA ASN A 75 1.12 -16.06 -11.18
C ASN A 75 0.58 -15.35 -9.96
N ALA A 76 -0.39 -15.96 -9.28
CA ALA A 76 -0.92 -15.44 -8.03
C ALA A 76 -1.20 -16.58 -7.06
N SER A 77 -1.04 -16.31 -5.76
CA SER A 77 -1.38 -17.24 -4.70
C SER A 77 -2.04 -16.51 -3.53
N ILE A 78 -3.08 -17.12 -2.98
CA ILE A 78 -3.59 -16.77 -1.66
C ILE A 78 -2.75 -17.52 -0.64
N GLN A 79 -2.13 -16.79 0.29
CA GLN A 79 -1.33 -17.36 1.36
C GLN A 79 -2.02 -17.19 2.70
N GLN A 80 -1.90 -18.19 3.55
CA GLN A 80 -2.37 -18.25 4.92
C GLN A 80 -1.16 -18.21 5.87
N TYR A 81 -1.28 -17.47 6.98
CA TYR A 81 -0.26 -17.50 8.03
C TYR A 81 -0.60 -18.59 9.04
N ILE A 82 0.23 -19.63 9.08
CA ILE A 82 0.05 -20.79 9.97
C ILE A 82 1.42 -21.23 10.51
N ASN A 83 1.48 -21.58 11.79
CA ASN A 83 2.69 -22.06 12.47
C ASN A 83 3.92 -21.13 12.27
N GLY A 84 3.68 -19.80 12.30
CA GLY A 84 4.76 -18.82 12.19
C GLY A 84 5.26 -18.56 10.75
N SER A 85 4.59 -19.12 9.72
CA SER A 85 5.01 -18.97 8.33
C SER A 85 3.83 -18.76 7.37
N TRP A 86 4.11 -18.12 6.24
CA TRP A 86 3.16 -17.96 5.15
C TRP A 86 3.19 -19.19 4.24
N GLN A 87 2.03 -19.82 4.05
CA GLN A 87 1.87 -21.01 3.20
C GLN A 87 0.79 -20.73 2.15
N ALA A 88 1.03 -21.12 0.91
CA ALA A 88 0.02 -21.00 -0.14
C ALA A 88 -1.12 -21.99 0.11
N VAL A 89 -2.35 -21.48 0.16
CA VAL A 89 -3.57 -22.30 0.19
C VAL A 89 -4.05 -22.66 -1.20
N ASN A 90 -3.83 -21.77 -2.16
CA ASN A 90 -4.05 -22.06 -3.57
C ASN A 90 -3.21 -21.12 -4.45
N SER A 91 -2.95 -21.54 -5.69
CA SER A 91 -2.15 -20.80 -6.67
C SER A 91 -2.73 -20.96 -8.07
N TRP A 92 -2.59 -19.91 -8.87
CA TRP A 92 -3.10 -19.83 -10.24
C TRP A 92 -2.08 -19.18 -11.16
N THR A 93 -2.15 -19.52 -12.42
CA THR A 93 -1.33 -18.95 -13.50
C THR A 93 -2.21 -18.55 -14.67
N SER A 94 -1.95 -17.38 -15.23
CA SER A 94 -2.50 -16.91 -16.51
C SER A 94 -1.36 -16.64 -17.47
N THR A 95 -1.47 -17.15 -18.69
CA THR A 95 -0.55 -16.83 -19.81
C THR A 95 -1.36 -16.22 -20.94
N THR A 96 -0.99 -15.02 -21.36
CA THR A 96 -1.66 -14.30 -22.44
C THR A 96 -0.64 -13.92 -23.50
N TYR A 97 -0.93 -14.24 -24.76
CA TYR A 97 -0.09 -13.88 -25.92
C TYR A 97 -0.48 -12.48 -26.42
N SER A 98 -0.15 -11.48 -25.60
CA SER A 98 -0.44 -10.06 -25.81
C SER A 98 0.51 -9.24 -24.94
N ASN A 99 0.45 -7.91 -25.06
CA ASN A 99 1.13 -6.97 -24.16
C ASN A 99 0.32 -6.65 -22.91
N SER A 100 -0.79 -7.36 -22.67
CA SER A 100 -1.57 -7.25 -21.43
C SER A 100 -2.09 -8.60 -20.97
N GLY A 101 -2.22 -8.78 -19.67
CA GLY A 101 -2.74 -10.00 -19.06
C GLY A 101 -3.59 -9.72 -17.82
N TYR A 102 -4.50 -10.64 -17.52
CA TYR A 102 -5.41 -10.57 -16.39
C TYR A 102 -5.50 -11.93 -15.71
N LEU A 103 -5.61 -11.90 -14.38
CA LEU A 103 -5.89 -13.08 -13.56
C LEU A 103 -6.83 -12.67 -12.42
N ASN A 104 -8.06 -13.19 -12.51
CA ASN A 104 -9.12 -12.99 -11.51
C ASN A 104 -9.54 -14.34 -10.97
N GLN A 105 -9.60 -14.50 -9.65
CA GLN A 105 -10.02 -15.76 -9.03
C GLN A 105 -10.74 -15.52 -7.70
N LYS A 106 -11.50 -16.53 -7.31
CA LYS A 106 -12.21 -16.59 -6.02
C LYS A 106 -11.93 -17.92 -5.35
N TRP A 107 -11.77 -17.89 -4.03
CA TRP A 107 -11.51 -19.07 -3.23
C TRP A 107 -12.06 -18.94 -1.82
N TYR A 108 -12.73 -19.96 -1.31
CA TYR A 108 -13.19 -19.96 0.08
C TYR A 108 -12.02 -20.25 1.03
N VAL A 109 -11.87 -19.41 2.07
CA VAL A 109 -10.87 -19.53 3.12
C VAL A 109 -11.52 -19.78 4.48
N MET A 110 -10.78 -20.42 5.39
CA MET A 110 -11.24 -20.73 6.73
C MET A 110 -11.06 -19.53 7.67
N SER A 111 -11.98 -19.35 8.62
CA SER A 111 -11.84 -18.34 9.66
C SER A 111 -10.72 -18.68 10.67
N GLY A 112 -10.23 -17.66 11.38
CA GLY A 112 -9.21 -17.81 12.41
C GLY A 112 -7.77 -17.68 11.92
N TYR A 113 -7.53 -17.12 10.75
CA TYR A 113 -6.19 -16.96 10.17
C TYR A 113 -6.02 -15.61 9.47
N TYR A 114 -4.75 -15.21 9.31
CA TYR A 114 -4.39 -14.11 8.40
C TYR A 114 -4.16 -14.65 7.00
N TYR A 115 -4.60 -13.87 6.02
CA TYR A 115 -4.45 -14.17 4.59
C TYR A 115 -3.85 -12.98 3.86
N ARG A 116 -3.12 -13.24 2.78
CA ARG A 116 -2.60 -12.23 1.86
C ARG A 116 -2.55 -12.75 0.44
N LEU A 117 -2.55 -11.82 -0.51
CA LEU A 117 -2.22 -12.10 -1.91
C LEU A 117 -0.72 -11.94 -2.13
N VAL A 118 -0.14 -12.88 -2.85
CA VAL A 118 1.19 -12.73 -3.47
C VAL A 118 1.05 -13.01 -4.95
N SER A 119 1.57 -12.11 -5.78
CA SER A 119 1.54 -12.28 -7.23
C SER A 119 2.87 -11.91 -7.87
N THR A 120 3.12 -12.47 -9.05
CA THR A 120 4.24 -12.11 -9.93
C THR A 120 3.72 -11.88 -11.33
N GLY A 121 4.29 -10.89 -12.00
CA GLY A 121 4.03 -10.62 -13.41
C GLY A 121 5.33 -10.67 -14.20
N ALA A 122 5.34 -11.37 -15.31
CA ALA A 122 6.48 -11.52 -16.21
C ALA A 122 6.08 -11.19 -17.64
N VAL A 123 6.92 -10.44 -18.34
CA VAL A 123 6.70 -10.02 -19.73
C VAL A 123 7.81 -10.54 -20.63
N TYR A 124 7.41 -10.97 -21.82
CA TYR A 124 8.30 -11.63 -22.78
C TYR A 124 8.18 -10.97 -24.16
N GLN A 125 9.28 -10.97 -24.86
CA GLN A 125 9.36 -10.67 -26.30
C GLN A 125 9.97 -11.89 -26.99
N ASP A 126 9.24 -12.48 -27.93
CA ASP A 126 9.67 -13.67 -28.70
C ASP A 126 10.19 -14.80 -27.80
N ASP A 127 9.40 -15.12 -26.74
CA ASP A 127 9.68 -16.11 -25.69
C ASP A 127 10.90 -15.81 -24.79
N VAL A 128 11.58 -14.69 -24.98
CA VAL A 128 12.64 -14.22 -24.10
C VAL A 128 12.06 -13.38 -22.96
N LEU A 129 12.36 -13.73 -21.72
CA LEU A 129 11.96 -12.94 -20.55
C LEU A 129 12.66 -11.56 -20.61
N VAL A 130 11.84 -10.48 -20.65
CA VAL A 130 12.32 -9.11 -20.71
C VAL A 130 12.34 -8.45 -19.34
N GLU A 131 11.26 -8.63 -18.58
CA GLU A 131 11.11 -8.01 -17.27
C GLU A 131 10.15 -8.82 -16.39
N GLN A 132 10.37 -8.74 -15.07
CA GLN A 132 9.51 -9.39 -14.08
C GLN A 132 9.32 -8.48 -12.88
N THR A 133 8.15 -8.57 -12.27
CA THR A 133 7.79 -7.85 -11.03
C THR A 133 7.06 -8.76 -10.06
N SER A 134 6.97 -8.34 -8.81
CA SER A 134 6.23 -9.07 -7.76
C SER A 134 5.48 -8.11 -6.87
N TYR A 135 4.40 -8.61 -6.27
CA TYR A 135 3.57 -7.94 -5.30
C TYR A 135 3.32 -8.85 -4.10
N THR A 136 3.41 -8.29 -2.91
CA THR A 136 2.95 -8.93 -1.67
C THR A 136 2.02 -7.97 -0.96
N GLY A 137 0.75 -8.34 -0.90
CA GLY A 137 -0.31 -7.52 -0.31
C GLY A 137 -0.27 -7.47 1.22
N SER A 138 -1.04 -6.53 1.78
CA SER A 138 -1.33 -6.49 3.21
C SER A 138 -2.05 -7.76 3.64
N SER A 139 -1.93 -8.10 4.93
CA SER A 139 -2.62 -9.25 5.50
C SER A 139 -3.98 -8.85 6.06
N TYR A 140 -4.97 -9.72 5.89
CA TYR A 140 -6.34 -9.58 6.36
C TYR A 140 -6.66 -10.75 7.30
N TRP A 141 -7.23 -10.44 8.44
CA TRP A 141 -7.78 -11.45 9.35
C TRP A 141 -9.18 -11.86 8.90
N TYR A 142 -9.45 -13.16 8.87
CA TYR A 142 -10.79 -13.71 8.67
C TYR A 142 -11.11 -14.81 9.67
#